data_987e60a1875d4042f38957883c5e10a0
#
_entry.id   987e60a1875d4042f38957883c5e10a0
#
_cell.length_a   1.000
_cell.length_b   1.000
_cell.length_c   1.000
_cell.angle_alpha   90.00
_cell.angle_beta   90.00
_cell.angle_gamma   90.00
#
_symmetry.space_group_name_H-M   'P 1'
#
loop_
_entity.id
_entity.type
_entity.pdbx_description
1 polymer ?
#
loop_
_entity_poly.entity_id
_entity_poly.type
_entity_poly.pdbx_seq_one_letter_code
_entity_poly.pdbx_strand_id
1 'polypeptide(L)'
;MKQIVPFTKKIEFNTNVDEITSISLDKKIKEIDDGIISGVFELYLEYKESDISVNIIKYNSSIPFDIDIDDKYDLKNVKVDIDDFYYDIDDNDVILHIDVLIDNFVQNLLNPSGNLVDHKTVKFGSGAGPKFSKVCNTLNEF
;
A
#
# COMPACT_ATOMS: atom_id res chain seq x y z
N MET A 1 15.39 3.36 11.85
CA MET A 1 14.36 2.37 12.19
C MET A 1 13.72 1.86 10.93
N LYS A 2 13.18 0.66 10.99
CA LYS A 2 12.46 0.03 9.89
C LYS A 2 11.09 -0.44 10.35
N GLN A 3 10.13 -0.34 9.49
CA GLN A 3 8.77 -0.79 9.77
C GLN A 3 8.16 -1.33 8.48
N ILE A 4 7.52 -2.50 8.58
CA ILE A 4 6.76 -3.05 7.46
C ILE A 4 5.29 -2.77 7.69
N VAL A 5 4.66 -2.21 6.68
CA VAL A 5 3.25 -1.83 6.74
C VAL A 5 2.50 -2.63 5.66
N PRO A 6 1.65 -3.57 6.05
CA PRO A 6 0.90 -4.36 5.08
C PRO A 6 -0.37 -3.65 4.61
N PHE A 7 -0.65 -3.80 3.33
CA PHE A 7 -1.89 -3.34 2.71
C PHE A 7 -2.53 -4.47 1.96
N THR A 8 -3.84 -4.49 1.95
CA THR A 8 -4.61 -5.46 1.17
C THR A 8 -5.66 -4.69 0.37
N LYS A 9 -5.71 -4.96 -0.93
CA LYS A 9 -6.67 -4.32 -1.80
C LYS A 9 -7.34 -5.36 -2.67
N LYS A 10 -8.67 -5.38 -2.63
CA LYS A 10 -9.48 -6.22 -3.50
C LYS A 10 -9.84 -5.42 -4.75
N ILE A 11 -9.55 -5.97 -5.90
CA ILE A 11 -9.87 -5.36 -7.19
C ILE A 11 -10.90 -6.24 -7.86
N GLU A 12 -12.04 -5.65 -8.18
CA GLU A 12 -13.15 -6.36 -8.81
C GLU A 12 -13.14 -6.08 -10.30
N PHE A 13 -13.23 -7.15 -11.07
CA PHE A 13 -13.28 -7.05 -12.52
C PHE A 13 -14.66 -7.43 -13.01
N ASN A 14 -15.04 -6.89 -14.17
CA ASN A 14 -16.31 -7.23 -14.79
C ASN A 14 -16.27 -8.56 -15.53
N THR A 15 -15.08 -9.10 -15.71
CA THR A 15 -14.85 -10.33 -16.44
C THR A 15 -14.15 -11.33 -15.55
N ASN A 16 -14.20 -12.59 -15.92
CA ASN A 16 -13.45 -13.62 -15.22
C ASN A 16 -11.95 -13.40 -15.40
N VAL A 17 -11.20 -13.66 -14.34
CA VAL A 17 -9.73 -13.60 -14.38
C VAL A 17 -9.22 -15.02 -14.20
N ASP A 18 -8.79 -15.62 -15.30
CA ASP A 18 -8.28 -16.98 -15.25
C ASP A 18 -6.80 -16.99 -14.90
N GLU A 19 -6.04 -16.13 -15.54
CA GLU A 19 -4.59 -16.09 -15.36
C GLU A 19 -4.09 -14.66 -15.49
N ILE A 20 -3.24 -14.25 -14.56
CA ILE A 20 -2.50 -12.99 -14.69
C ILE A 20 -1.19 -13.29 -15.39
N THR A 21 -1.01 -12.74 -16.59
CA THR A 21 0.16 -12.98 -17.41
C THR A 21 1.30 -12.02 -17.12
N SER A 22 0.98 -10.85 -16.58
CA SER A 22 1.98 -9.85 -16.21
C SER A 22 1.40 -8.97 -15.13
N ILE A 23 2.23 -8.61 -14.16
CA ILE A 23 1.83 -7.69 -13.11
C ILE A 23 3.04 -6.89 -12.67
N SER A 24 2.85 -5.59 -12.50
CA SER A 24 3.87 -4.74 -11.93
C SER A 24 3.22 -3.74 -10.99
N LEU A 25 3.96 -3.39 -9.97
CA LEU A 25 3.51 -2.45 -8.95
C LEU A 25 4.63 -1.47 -8.69
N ASP A 26 4.30 -0.20 -8.71
CA ASP A 26 5.24 0.85 -8.35
C ASP A 26 4.57 1.75 -7.32
N LYS A 27 5.36 2.58 -6.68
CA LYS A 27 4.85 3.53 -5.71
C LYS A 27 5.21 4.93 -6.13
N LYS A 28 4.38 5.88 -5.72
CA LYS A 28 4.66 7.29 -5.92
C LYS A 28 4.26 8.01 -4.65
N ILE A 29 5.26 8.54 -3.95
CA ILE A 29 5.00 9.31 -2.74
C ILE A 29 4.64 10.73 -3.17
N LYS A 30 3.49 11.20 -2.71
CA LYS A 30 2.99 12.53 -3.07
C LYS A 30 3.36 13.57 -2.03
N GLU A 31 3.26 13.20 -0.76
CA GLU A 31 3.44 14.16 0.30
C GLU A 31 3.79 13.45 1.58
N ILE A 32 4.68 14.07 2.35
CA ILE A 32 4.97 13.66 3.73
C ILE A 32 4.76 14.90 4.58
N ASP A 33 3.69 14.90 5.35
CA ASP A 33 3.30 16.08 6.10
C ASP A 33 2.58 15.67 7.38
N ASP A 34 2.95 16.30 8.47
CA ASP A 34 2.30 16.13 9.77
C ASP A 34 2.23 14.67 10.22
N GLY A 35 3.31 13.92 9.96
CA GLY A 35 3.37 12.51 10.34
C GLY A 35 2.65 11.57 9.40
N ILE A 36 2.12 12.07 8.30
CA ILE A 36 1.39 11.25 7.34
C ILE A 36 2.19 11.14 6.05
N ILE A 37 2.41 9.92 5.61
CA ILE A 37 3.02 9.63 4.32
C ILE A 37 1.89 9.29 3.36
N SER A 38 1.68 10.11 2.36
CA SER A 38 0.61 9.93 1.39
C SER A 38 1.19 9.64 0.01
N GLY A 39 0.56 8.73 -0.70
CA GLY A 39 1.00 8.39 -2.03
C GLY A 39 -0.01 7.52 -2.74
N VAL A 40 0.44 6.97 -3.86
CA VAL A 40 -0.36 6.01 -4.62
C VAL A 40 0.51 4.83 -5.01
N PHE A 41 -0.12 3.67 -5.13
CA PHE A 41 0.47 2.53 -5.81
C PHE A 41 -0.03 2.56 -7.24
N GLU A 42 0.90 2.45 -8.18
CA GLU A 42 0.57 2.37 -9.59
C GLU A 42 0.61 0.91 -9.98
N LEU A 43 -0.55 0.34 -10.21
CA LEU A 43 -0.70 -1.06 -10.56
C LEU A 43 -0.93 -1.20 -12.06
N TYR A 44 -0.18 -2.11 -12.67
CA TYR A 44 -0.40 -2.52 -14.05
C TYR A 44 -0.47 -4.03 -14.08
N LEU A 45 -1.50 -4.57 -14.71
CA LEU A 45 -1.56 -6.01 -14.91
C LEU A 45 -2.19 -6.36 -16.25
N GLU A 46 -1.85 -7.55 -16.72
CA GLU A 46 -2.42 -8.14 -17.92
C GLU A 46 -2.95 -9.52 -17.54
N TYR A 47 -4.11 -9.84 -18.05
CA TYR A 47 -4.73 -11.12 -17.70
C TYR A 47 -5.53 -11.70 -18.86
N LYS A 48 -5.81 -13.00 -18.73
CA LYS A 48 -6.68 -13.74 -19.63
C LYS A 48 -7.97 -14.07 -18.91
N GLU A 49 -9.06 -14.03 -19.66
CA GLU A 49 -10.38 -14.38 -19.12
C GLU A 49 -10.57 -15.89 -19.01
N SER A 50 -9.88 -16.65 -19.84
CA SER A 50 -9.92 -18.11 -19.83
C SER A 50 -8.61 -18.67 -20.38
N ASP A 51 -8.39 -19.96 -20.16
CA ASP A 51 -7.16 -20.64 -20.62
C ASP A 51 -7.10 -20.74 -22.13
N ILE A 52 -8.24 -20.67 -22.82
CA ILE A 52 -8.29 -20.73 -24.28
C ILE A 52 -8.33 -19.37 -24.94
N SER A 53 -8.36 -18.30 -24.15
CA SER A 53 -8.39 -16.93 -24.68
C SER A 53 -7.03 -16.58 -25.29
N VAL A 54 -7.07 -15.98 -26.48
CA VAL A 54 -5.86 -15.44 -27.11
C VAL A 54 -5.70 -13.94 -26.84
N ASN A 55 -6.72 -13.33 -26.29
CA ASN A 55 -6.70 -11.89 -25.98
C ASN A 55 -6.19 -11.66 -24.59
N ILE A 56 -5.31 -10.66 -24.47
CA ILE A 56 -4.79 -10.20 -23.19
C ILE A 56 -5.50 -8.90 -22.84
N ILE A 57 -6.07 -8.86 -21.66
CA ILE A 57 -6.75 -7.67 -21.18
C ILE A 57 -5.79 -6.90 -20.28
N LYS A 58 -5.66 -5.61 -20.53
CA LYS A 58 -4.76 -4.75 -19.78
C LYS A 58 -5.54 -3.90 -18.79
N TYR A 59 -4.99 -3.76 -17.60
CA TYR A 59 -5.62 -3.02 -16.52
C TYR A 59 -4.59 -2.15 -15.81
N ASN A 60 -4.94 -0.89 -15.61
CA ASN A 60 -4.12 0.06 -14.85
C ASN A 60 -4.96 0.66 -13.76
N SER A 61 -4.36 0.86 -12.61
CA SER A 61 -5.04 1.53 -11.50
C SER A 61 -4.05 2.27 -10.63
N SER A 62 -4.49 3.41 -10.12
CA SER A 62 -3.77 4.14 -9.08
C SER A 62 -4.51 3.93 -7.77
N ILE A 63 -3.85 3.34 -6.81
CA ILE A 63 -4.44 2.99 -5.53
C ILE A 63 -3.86 3.94 -4.48
N PRO A 64 -4.65 4.87 -3.94
CA PRO A 64 -4.13 5.80 -2.95
C PRO A 64 -3.88 5.11 -1.62
N PHE A 65 -2.87 5.59 -0.91
CA PHE A 65 -2.60 5.09 0.44
C PHE A 65 -2.11 6.23 1.32
N ASP A 66 -2.37 6.09 2.61
CA ASP A 66 -1.86 6.95 3.65
C ASP A 66 -1.29 6.10 4.76
N ILE A 67 -0.13 6.49 5.27
CA ILE A 67 0.49 5.86 6.42
C ILE A 67 0.68 6.91 7.49
N ASP A 68 0.06 6.70 8.63
CA ASP A 68 0.07 7.64 9.73
C ASP A 68 1.14 7.20 10.72
N ILE A 69 2.18 8.00 10.85
CA ILE A 69 3.29 7.71 11.75
C ILE A 69 3.25 8.70 12.90
N ASP A 70 3.44 8.19 14.10
CA ASP A 70 3.43 8.99 15.30
C ASP A 70 4.40 10.18 15.16
N ASP A 71 3.96 11.36 15.58
CA ASP A 71 4.67 12.61 15.40
C ASP A 71 5.99 12.70 16.19
N LYS A 72 6.23 11.76 17.09
CA LYS A 72 7.51 11.68 17.77
C LYS A 72 8.66 11.18 16.91
N TYR A 73 8.36 10.75 15.69
CA TYR A 73 9.38 10.32 14.75
C TYR A 73 9.69 11.42 13.75
N ASP A 74 10.96 11.52 13.42
CA ASP A 74 11.43 12.44 12.40
C ASP A 74 11.41 11.71 11.06
N LEU A 75 10.64 12.23 10.14
CA LEU A 75 10.46 11.65 8.81
C LEU A 75 11.28 12.37 7.74
N LYS A 76 12.18 13.24 8.13
CA LYS A 76 12.92 14.09 7.20
C LYS A 76 13.68 13.30 6.14
N ASN A 77 14.25 12.17 6.53
CA ASN A 77 15.04 11.33 5.63
C ASN A 77 14.40 9.97 5.40
N VAL A 78 13.10 9.87 5.58
CA VAL A 78 12.40 8.61 5.49
C VAL A 78 12.47 8.08 4.05
N LYS A 79 12.60 6.77 3.94
CA LYS A 79 12.54 6.05 2.67
C LYS A 79 11.35 5.12 2.68
N VAL A 80 10.62 5.10 1.59
CA VAL A 80 9.43 4.27 1.45
C VAL A 80 9.60 3.44 0.19
N ASP A 81 9.53 2.13 0.35
CA ASP A 81 9.68 1.20 -0.76
C ASP A 81 8.67 0.07 -0.63
N ILE A 82 8.41 -0.59 -1.74
CA ILE A 82 7.64 -1.82 -1.73
C ILE A 82 8.61 -2.95 -1.40
N ASP A 83 8.39 -3.59 -0.26
CA ASP A 83 9.23 -4.69 0.19
C ASP A 83 8.87 -5.98 -0.54
N ASP A 84 7.57 -6.23 -0.66
CA ASP A 84 7.06 -7.42 -1.31
C ASP A 84 5.62 -7.19 -1.73
N PHE A 85 5.19 -7.90 -2.76
CA PHE A 85 3.76 -7.95 -3.07
C PHE A 85 3.43 -9.29 -3.72
N TYR A 86 2.20 -9.73 -3.52
CA TYR A 86 1.68 -10.93 -4.13
C TYR A 86 0.17 -10.79 -4.28
N TYR A 87 -0.44 -11.71 -5.00
CA TYR A 87 -1.87 -11.65 -5.28
C TYR A 87 -2.50 -13.02 -5.20
N ASP A 88 -3.81 -13.01 -4.93
CA ASP A 88 -4.67 -14.17 -5.03
C ASP A 88 -5.78 -13.86 -6.01
N ILE A 89 -6.23 -14.88 -6.74
CA ILE A 89 -7.36 -14.75 -7.65
C ILE A 89 -8.54 -15.48 -7.02
N ASP A 90 -9.67 -14.78 -6.93
CA ASP A 90 -10.91 -15.34 -6.41
C ASP A 90 -12.03 -14.96 -7.38
N ASP A 91 -12.36 -15.86 -8.31
CA ASP A 91 -13.33 -15.65 -9.39
C ASP A 91 -12.99 -14.41 -10.22
N ASN A 92 -13.78 -13.35 -10.10
CA ASN A 92 -13.57 -12.10 -10.82
C ASN A 92 -12.75 -11.10 -10.04
N ASP A 93 -12.25 -11.49 -8.88
CA ASP A 93 -11.54 -10.59 -8.00
C ASP A 93 -10.07 -10.93 -7.95
N VAL A 94 -9.25 -9.90 -7.85
CA VAL A 94 -7.83 -10.05 -7.54
C VAL A 94 -7.59 -9.38 -6.21
N ILE A 95 -7.05 -10.13 -5.27
CA ILE A 95 -6.74 -9.62 -3.95
C ILE A 95 -5.25 -9.36 -3.92
N LEU A 96 -4.88 -8.10 -3.84
CA LEU A 96 -3.49 -7.66 -3.88
C LEU A 96 -3.00 -7.42 -2.46
N HIS A 97 -1.87 -8.02 -2.13
CA HIS A 97 -1.20 -7.87 -0.84
C HIS A 97 0.12 -7.14 -1.06
N ILE A 98 0.31 -6.03 -0.37
CA ILE A 98 1.48 -5.18 -0.54
C ILE A 98 2.10 -4.94 0.82
N ASP A 99 3.39 -5.25 0.95
CA ASP A 99 4.16 -4.89 2.14
C ASP A 99 5.02 -3.68 1.81
N VAL A 100 4.81 -2.60 2.52
CA VAL A 100 5.56 -1.36 2.34
C VAL A 100 6.61 -1.28 3.43
N LEU A 101 7.85 -1.08 3.01
CA LEU A 101 8.96 -0.87 3.92
C LEU A 101 9.15 0.63 4.14
N ILE A 102 9.09 1.03 5.39
CA ILE A 102 9.43 2.40 5.79
C ILE A 102 10.74 2.32 6.54
N ASP A 103 11.73 3.04 6.05
CA ASP A 103 13.08 2.97 6.57
C ASP A 103 13.64 4.37 6.80
N ASN A 104 14.73 4.43 7.54
CA ASN A 104 15.50 5.65 7.75
C ASN A 104 14.71 6.75 8.46
N PHE A 105 13.79 6.36 9.34
CA PHE A 105 13.17 7.31 10.26
C PHE A 105 13.72 7.09 11.65
N VAL A 106 13.76 8.16 12.45
CA VAL A 106 14.35 8.13 13.77
C VAL A 106 13.41 8.78 14.77
N GLN A 107 13.54 8.38 16.02
CA GLN A 107 12.79 9.00 17.09
C GLN A 107 13.22 10.45 17.26
N ASN A 108 12.27 11.33 17.40
CA ASN A 108 12.57 12.73 17.63
C ASN A 108 12.96 12.93 19.09
N LEU A 109 14.26 13.07 19.34
CA LEU A 109 14.80 13.21 20.69
C LEU A 109 14.66 14.64 21.22
N LEU A 110 14.20 15.56 20.38
CA LEU A 110 13.98 16.94 20.78
C LEU A 110 12.55 17.21 21.22
N ASN A 111 11.86 16.16 21.62
CA ASN A 111 10.51 16.26 22.14
C ASN A 111 10.51 17.28 23.29
N PRO A 112 9.66 18.31 23.24
CA PRO A 112 9.64 19.37 24.25
C PRO A 112 9.36 18.85 25.66
N SER A 113 8.68 17.73 25.80
CA SER A 113 8.42 17.14 27.11
C SER A 113 9.64 16.49 27.73
N GLY A 114 10.70 16.29 26.94
CA GLY A 114 11.88 15.61 27.38
C GLY A 114 11.73 14.11 27.59
N ASN A 115 10.60 13.56 27.22
CA ASN A 115 10.35 12.15 27.39
C ASN A 115 10.79 11.37 26.16
N LEU A 116 11.46 10.27 26.41
CA LEU A 116 11.78 9.32 25.36
C LEU A 116 10.63 8.33 25.27
N VAL A 117 9.78 8.54 24.32
CA VAL A 117 8.65 7.66 24.10
C VAL A 117 9.05 6.65 23.05
N ASP A 118 8.91 5.39 23.38
CA ASP A 118 9.50 4.32 22.58
C ASP A 118 8.50 3.48 21.80
N HIS A 119 7.23 3.72 21.94
CA HIS A 119 6.29 2.93 21.15
C HIS A 119 6.19 3.45 19.72
N LYS A 120 5.96 2.51 18.83
CA LYS A 120 6.07 2.74 17.40
C LYS A 120 4.72 2.48 16.78
N THR A 121 3.89 3.49 16.78
CA THR A 121 2.54 3.35 16.26
C THR A 121 2.51 3.75 14.81
N VAL A 122 2.13 2.81 13.97
CA VAL A 122 1.89 3.05 12.56
C VAL A 122 0.43 2.72 12.30
N LYS A 123 -0.29 3.67 11.74
CA LYS A 123 -1.71 3.50 11.46
C LYS A 123 -1.96 3.57 9.96
N PHE A 124 -2.94 2.83 9.50
CA PHE A 124 -3.33 2.83 8.11
C PHE A 124 -4.52 3.74 7.93
N GLY A 125 -4.40 4.65 6.99
CA GLY A 125 -5.55 5.40 6.55
C GLY A 125 -6.47 4.46 5.78
N SER A 126 -7.67 4.60 5.94
CA SER A 126 -8.57 3.71 5.21
C SER A 126 -9.07 4.36 3.93
N GLY A 127 -8.89 4.21 3.70
CA GLY A 127 -9.24 4.60 2.96
C GLY A 127 -9.93 4.27 2.52
N ALA A 128 -10.15 4.34 2.40
CA ALA A 128 -10.65 4.32 1.95
C ALA A 128 -10.75 3.88 1.95
N GLY A 129 -10.53 3.62 1.83
CA GLY A 129 -10.44 3.51 1.84
C GLY A 129 -10.31 2.95 2.05
N PRO A 130 -9.98 2.86 1.91
CA PRO A 130 -9.73 2.65 2.14
C PRO A 130 -9.37 2.39 2.64
N LYS A 131 -9.12 2.27 2.62
CA LYS A 131 -8.59 2.43 2.96
C LYS A 131 -8.39 1.80 3.55
N PHE A 132 -8.14 1.21 3.26
CA PHE A 132 -7.78 0.86 3.69
C PHE A 132 -8.07 0.40 4.64
N SER A 133 -8.09 0.03 4.27
CA SER A 133 -8.20 -0.18 4.98
C SER A 133 -8.17 -0.92 5.48
N LYS A 134 -7.93 -1.25 5.29
CA LYS A 134 -7.89 -1.62 5.71
C LYS A 134 -7.84 -2.03 6.11
N VAL A 135 -7.85 -2.37 5.58
CA VAL A 135 -7.83 -2.47 5.88
C VAL A 135 -7.95 -2.69 6.06
N CYS A 136 -7.85 -3.09 5.77
CA CYS A 136 -7.96 -2.98 5.92
C CYS A 136 -8.24 -2.88 5.96
N ASN A 137 -8.07 -2.98 5.48
CA ASN A 137 -8.25 -2.47 5.38
C ASN A 137 -8.38 -2.25 5.05
N THR A 138 -8.27 -2.36 4.43
CA THR A 138 -8.24 -1.80 3.97
C THR A 138 -8.23 -1.21 3.36
N LEU A 139 -7.89 -1.17 2.59
CA LEU A 139 -7.76 -0.16 2.03
C LEU A 139 -8.59 0.10 1.72
N ASN A 140 -8.99 -0.15 1.64
CA ASN A 140 -9.59 0.34 1.43
C ASN A 140 -10.14 0.64 1.26
N GLU A 141 -10.19 0.55 0.81
CA GLU A 141 -10.41 1.13 0.62
C GLU A 141 -10.56 1.60 0.65
N PHE A 142 -10.46 1.40 0.18
CA PHE A 142 -10.17 2.20 0.15
C PHE A 142 -10.54 2.42 0.19
#